data_5a34f923aebaeafd505103086e6a711e
#
_entry.id   5a34f923aebaeafd505103086e6a711e
#
_cell.length_a   1.000
_cell.length_b   1.000
_cell.length_c   1.000
_cell.angle_alpha   90.00
_cell.angle_beta   90.00
_cell.angle_gamma   90.00
#
_symmetry.space_group_name_H-M   'P 1'
#
loop_
_entity.id
_entity.type
_entity.pdbx_description
1 polymer ?
#
loop_
_entity_poly.entity_id
_entity_poly.type
_entity_poly.pdbx_seq_one_letter_code
_entity_poly.pdbx_strand_id
1 'polypeptide(L)'
;VLSGGGARGFAHIGVLRALEEAGVPVDVVGGTSIGALVAALYAKGMGLDRITDAIMAMVKRSEQITLPMVALTSGRRFTQGLRELFSDLLIRDLDRTFFSVSCNLTTAETKVHRDGPVWQAVLASNSPPGLFPPVVIDNELYVDGGLLNGLPIDVMMQLNEGGRLIVSDVNANATMAAAECHEDGLSGWEVAWRKANPFLDPVAMPGIREIIGRSMAIGSLAQRKKVLRRKTDLKLCPPVGGFPMHGHKKGVQISDIGYISTRNDIVDWWARQTIT
;
A
#
# COMPACT_ATOMS: atom_id res chain seq x y z
N VAL A 1 7.64 6.44 6.85
CA VAL A 1 7.50 5.77 5.54
C VAL A 1 6.53 4.61 5.66
N LEU A 2 5.54 4.54 4.75
CA LEU A 2 4.50 3.51 4.77
C LEU A 2 4.68 2.58 3.56
N SER A 3 4.77 1.27 3.82
CA SER A 3 4.93 0.28 2.74
C SER A 3 3.65 0.07 1.93
N GLY A 4 3.77 -0.43 0.70
CA GLY A 4 2.67 -1.06 0.00
C GLY A 4 2.18 -2.32 0.72
N GLY A 5 1.02 -2.86 0.34
CA GLY A 5 0.52 -4.09 0.96
C GLY A 5 -0.97 -4.36 0.80
N GLY A 6 -1.67 -3.64 -0.07
CA GLY A 6 -3.12 -3.77 -0.25
C GLY A 6 -3.87 -3.55 1.06
N ALA A 7 -4.87 -4.36 1.37
CA ALA A 7 -5.67 -4.23 2.59
C ALA A 7 -4.87 -4.28 3.90
N ARG A 8 -3.68 -4.90 3.91
CA ARG A 8 -2.80 -4.88 5.09
C ARG A 8 -2.38 -3.47 5.49
N GLY A 9 -2.38 -2.53 4.53
CA GLY A 9 -2.04 -1.13 4.75
C GLY A 9 -2.98 -0.37 5.69
N PHE A 10 -4.16 -0.90 6.01
CA PHE A 10 -4.98 -0.34 7.09
C PHE A 10 -4.24 -0.33 8.44
N ALA A 11 -3.26 -1.21 8.65
CA ALA A 11 -2.42 -1.20 9.85
C ALA A 11 -1.60 0.09 9.99
N HIS A 12 -1.25 0.77 8.87
CA HIS A 12 -0.57 2.07 8.92
C HIS A 12 -1.39 3.13 9.64
N ILE A 13 -2.74 3.06 9.55
CA ILE A 13 -3.63 3.99 10.25
C ILE A 13 -3.50 3.80 11.76
N GLY A 14 -3.46 2.54 12.22
CA GLY A 14 -3.21 2.22 13.63
C GLY A 14 -1.83 2.65 14.10
N VAL A 15 -0.80 2.49 13.28
CA VAL A 15 0.56 2.98 13.57
C VAL A 15 0.57 4.51 13.70
N LEU A 16 -0.08 5.23 12.78
CA LEU A 16 -0.18 6.70 12.84
C LEU A 16 -0.94 7.14 14.10
N ARG A 17 -2.02 6.43 14.50
CA ARG A 17 -2.73 6.68 15.76
C ARG A 17 -1.80 6.55 16.97
N ALA A 18 -1.00 5.49 17.03
CA ALA A 18 -0.06 5.27 18.12
C ALA A 18 1.04 6.35 18.18
N LEU A 19 1.49 6.86 17.01
CA LEU A 19 2.43 7.98 16.93
C LEU A 19 1.81 9.28 17.45
N GLU A 20 0.57 9.61 17.04
CA GLU A 20 -0.13 10.81 17.51
C GLU A 20 -0.37 10.77 19.02
N GLU A 21 -0.85 9.65 19.56
CA GLU A 21 -1.11 9.48 20.98
C GLU A 21 0.18 9.54 21.83
N ALA A 22 1.31 9.11 21.28
CA ALA A 22 2.62 9.23 21.93
C ALA A 22 3.23 10.65 21.78
N GLY A 23 2.57 11.57 21.07
CA GLY A 23 3.08 12.91 20.82
C GLY A 23 4.27 12.96 19.88
N VAL A 24 4.46 11.95 19.02
CA VAL A 24 5.55 11.93 18.04
C VAL A 24 5.16 12.79 16.83
N PRO A 25 5.90 13.88 16.54
CA PRO A 25 5.60 14.71 15.38
C PRO A 25 5.92 13.97 14.08
N VAL A 26 5.06 14.16 13.07
CA VAL A 26 5.24 13.61 11.74
C VAL A 26 5.24 14.77 10.74
N ASP A 27 6.43 15.21 10.31
CA ASP A 27 6.60 16.35 9.41
C ASP A 27 6.56 15.93 7.95
N VAL A 28 7.13 14.75 7.65
CA VAL A 28 7.19 14.18 6.30
C VAL A 28 6.57 12.79 6.32
N VAL A 29 5.61 12.55 5.45
CA VAL A 29 4.98 11.23 5.29
C VAL A 29 4.93 10.84 3.82
N GLY A 30 5.18 9.58 3.53
CA GLY A 30 5.09 9.09 2.16
C GLY A 30 5.12 7.57 2.12
N GLY A 31 4.87 7.04 0.93
CA GLY A 31 4.81 5.58 0.79
C GLY A 31 4.50 5.13 -0.64
N THR A 32 4.15 3.85 -0.73
CA THR A 32 3.82 3.18 -1.99
C THR A 32 2.45 2.53 -1.89
N SER A 33 1.68 2.54 -2.99
CA SER A 33 0.38 1.85 -3.06
C SER A 33 -0.57 2.32 -1.95
N ILE A 34 -1.17 1.42 -1.20
CA ILE A 34 -2.02 1.76 -0.04
C ILE A 34 -1.30 2.66 0.97
N GLY A 35 0.03 2.48 1.16
CA GLY A 35 0.82 3.35 2.02
C GLY A 35 0.84 4.79 1.52
N ALA A 36 0.90 5.02 0.20
CA ALA A 36 0.79 6.35 -0.40
C ALA A 36 -0.61 6.96 -0.20
N LEU A 37 -1.67 6.15 -0.32
CA LEU A 37 -3.04 6.61 -0.09
C LEU A 37 -3.26 7.03 1.37
N VAL A 38 -2.85 6.21 2.33
CA VAL A 38 -2.93 6.54 3.76
C VAL A 38 -2.10 7.78 4.07
N ALA A 39 -0.86 7.85 3.54
CA ALA A 39 0.02 9.00 3.70
C ALA A 39 -0.59 10.31 3.16
N ALA A 40 -1.21 10.26 1.97
CA ALA A 40 -1.83 11.42 1.35
C ALA A 40 -3.03 11.95 2.15
N LEU A 41 -3.89 11.04 2.63
CA LEU A 41 -5.05 11.41 3.46
C LEU A 41 -4.60 11.98 4.81
N TYR A 42 -3.56 11.40 5.40
CA TYR A 42 -2.95 11.89 6.62
C TYR A 42 -2.26 13.24 6.43
N ALA A 43 -1.52 13.41 5.32
CA ALA A 43 -0.88 14.69 4.99
C ALA A 43 -1.88 15.82 4.72
N LYS A 44 -3.09 15.48 4.24
CA LYS A 44 -4.21 16.40 4.08
C LYS A 44 -4.85 16.83 5.43
N GLY A 45 -4.42 16.29 6.56
CA GLY A 45 -5.02 16.57 7.87
C GLY A 45 -6.34 15.82 8.13
N MET A 46 -6.65 14.76 7.37
CA MET A 46 -7.84 13.95 7.63
C MET A 46 -7.67 13.15 8.92
N GLY A 47 -8.66 13.20 9.82
CA GLY A 47 -8.66 12.39 11.04
C GLY A 47 -8.60 10.88 10.75
N LEU A 48 -7.85 10.14 11.56
CA LEU A 48 -7.52 8.73 11.30
C LEU A 48 -8.74 7.80 11.16
N ASP A 49 -9.79 8.02 11.96
CA ASP A 49 -11.04 7.25 11.84
C ASP A 49 -11.72 7.49 10.48
N ARG A 50 -11.74 8.74 10.02
CA ARG A 50 -12.27 9.12 8.70
C ARG A 50 -11.45 8.54 7.55
N ILE A 51 -10.12 8.38 7.72
CA ILE A 51 -9.26 7.72 6.71
C ILE A 51 -9.71 6.28 6.52
N THR A 52 -9.94 5.53 7.60
CA THR A 52 -10.43 4.15 7.52
C THR A 52 -11.73 4.05 6.73
N ASP A 53 -12.73 4.85 7.08
CA ASP A 53 -14.04 4.86 6.44
C ASP A 53 -13.97 5.27 4.96
N ALA A 54 -13.20 6.31 4.65
CA ALA A 54 -13.02 6.81 3.29
C ALA A 54 -12.41 5.74 2.37
N ILE A 55 -11.34 5.05 2.82
CA ILE A 55 -10.70 3.99 2.05
C ILE A 55 -11.66 2.80 1.88
N MET A 56 -12.35 2.36 2.94
CA MET A 56 -13.31 1.25 2.87
C MET A 56 -14.44 1.56 1.89
N ALA A 57 -15.03 2.76 1.95
CA ALA A 57 -16.10 3.20 1.05
C ALA A 57 -15.62 3.24 -0.41
N MET A 58 -14.43 3.79 -0.66
CA MET A 58 -13.85 3.89 -2.00
C MET A 58 -13.55 2.51 -2.60
N VAL A 59 -12.91 1.62 -1.86
CA VAL A 59 -12.57 0.26 -2.33
C VAL A 59 -13.83 -0.55 -2.62
N LYS A 60 -14.85 -0.48 -1.75
CA LYS A 60 -16.14 -1.14 -1.96
C LYS A 60 -16.81 -0.72 -3.27
N ARG A 61 -16.72 0.56 -3.65
CA ARG A 61 -17.26 1.08 -4.92
C ARG A 61 -16.43 0.61 -6.13
N SER A 62 -15.15 0.29 -5.95
CA SER A 62 -14.21 0.02 -7.04
C SER A 62 -14.18 -1.44 -7.50
N GLU A 63 -14.91 -2.35 -6.89
CA GLU A 63 -14.92 -3.80 -7.18
C GLU A 63 -15.62 -4.20 -8.49
N GLN A 64 -15.71 -3.31 -9.48
CA GLN A 64 -16.30 -3.63 -10.78
C GLN A 64 -15.30 -4.32 -11.71
N ILE A 65 -15.57 -5.58 -12.02
CA ILE A 65 -14.86 -6.34 -13.06
C ILE A 65 -15.31 -5.80 -14.44
N THR A 66 -14.36 -5.65 -15.34
CA THR A 66 -14.58 -5.27 -16.74
C THR A 66 -14.07 -6.36 -17.68
N LEU A 67 -14.32 -6.23 -18.99
CA LEU A 67 -13.69 -7.10 -19.98
C LEU A 67 -12.17 -6.92 -19.91
N PRO A 68 -11.39 -7.99 -19.68
CA PRO A 68 -9.97 -7.89 -19.32
C PRO A 68 -9.04 -7.66 -20.53
N MET A 69 -9.30 -6.60 -21.30
CA MET A 69 -8.46 -6.23 -22.44
C MET A 69 -7.18 -5.52 -22.00
N VAL A 70 -7.26 -4.66 -20.95
CA VAL A 70 -6.14 -3.89 -20.40
C VAL A 70 -5.92 -4.24 -18.94
N ALA A 71 -7.00 -4.43 -18.19
CA ALA A 71 -6.97 -4.77 -16.76
C ALA A 71 -8.28 -5.45 -16.32
N LEU A 72 -8.26 -6.11 -15.16
CA LEU A 72 -9.43 -6.79 -14.61
C LEU A 72 -10.52 -5.81 -14.14
N THR A 73 -10.15 -4.56 -13.82
CA THR A 73 -11.08 -3.50 -13.44
C THR A 73 -10.88 -2.27 -14.31
N SER A 74 -11.93 -1.45 -14.46
CA SER A 74 -11.83 -0.22 -15.25
C SER A 74 -11.05 0.89 -14.54
N GLY A 75 -10.84 0.80 -13.24
CA GLY A 75 -10.24 1.86 -12.42
C GLY A 75 -11.09 3.14 -12.26
N ARG A 76 -12.15 3.31 -13.05
CA ARG A 76 -12.93 4.57 -13.12
C ARG A 76 -13.49 5.00 -11.76
N ARG A 77 -14.09 4.08 -11.01
CA ARG A 77 -14.66 4.39 -9.69
C ARG A 77 -13.61 4.69 -8.64
N PHE A 78 -12.45 4.02 -8.74
CA PHE A 78 -11.32 4.33 -7.87
C PHE A 78 -10.79 5.74 -8.17
N THR A 79 -10.58 6.08 -9.43
CA THR A 79 -10.19 7.44 -9.87
C THR A 79 -11.21 8.49 -9.42
N GLN A 80 -12.50 8.21 -9.58
CA GLN A 80 -13.56 9.12 -9.12
C GLN A 80 -13.49 9.31 -7.60
N GLY A 81 -13.33 8.25 -6.81
CA GLY A 81 -13.19 8.34 -5.36
C GLY A 81 -11.98 9.16 -4.93
N LEU A 82 -10.84 9.03 -5.62
CA LEU A 82 -9.67 9.87 -5.36
C LEU A 82 -9.93 11.34 -5.70
N ARG A 83 -10.61 11.63 -6.81
CA ARG A 83 -11.01 13.00 -7.16
C ARG A 83 -12.00 13.60 -6.15
N GLU A 84 -12.93 12.81 -5.63
CA GLU A 84 -13.84 13.24 -4.55
C GLU A 84 -13.09 13.56 -3.26
N LEU A 85 -12.05 12.77 -2.93
CA LEU A 85 -11.26 12.95 -1.71
C LEU A 85 -10.27 14.12 -1.79
N PHE A 86 -9.66 14.33 -2.94
CA PHE A 86 -8.56 15.30 -3.09
C PHE A 86 -8.92 16.51 -3.96
N SER A 87 -9.98 16.44 -4.78
CA SER A 87 -10.36 17.52 -5.74
C SER A 87 -9.13 17.98 -6.56
N ASP A 88 -8.89 19.27 -6.63
CA ASP A 88 -7.77 19.89 -7.33
C ASP A 88 -6.56 20.16 -6.41
N LEU A 89 -6.53 19.55 -5.22
CA LEU A 89 -5.46 19.74 -4.23
C LEU A 89 -4.12 19.29 -4.81
N LEU A 90 -3.14 20.16 -4.74
CA LEU A 90 -1.76 19.86 -5.16
C LEU A 90 -0.95 19.33 -3.96
N ILE A 91 0.08 18.54 -4.26
CA ILE A 91 0.97 17.96 -3.24
C ILE A 91 1.59 19.04 -2.36
N ARG A 92 1.98 20.17 -2.94
CA ARG A 92 2.59 21.29 -2.22
C ARG A 92 1.64 22.00 -1.25
N ASP A 93 0.32 21.82 -1.41
CA ASP A 93 -0.70 22.49 -0.62
C ASP A 93 -1.20 21.59 0.53
N LEU A 94 -0.59 20.43 0.75
CA LEU A 94 -0.87 19.54 1.87
C LEU A 94 -0.29 20.09 3.18
N ASP A 95 -0.96 19.81 4.31
CA ASP A 95 -0.54 20.27 5.65
C ASP A 95 0.83 19.70 6.07
N ARG A 96 1.23 18.56 5.49
CA ARG A 96 2.53 17.90 5.75
C ARG A 96 3.23 17.63 4.44
N THR A 97 4.55 17.64 4.45
CA THR A 97 5.34 17.22 3.28
C THR A 97 5.01 15.78 2.92
N PHE A 98 4.62 15.57 1.67
CA PHE A 98 4.15 14.28 1.16
C PHE A 98 4.93 13.86 -0.08
N PHE A 99 5.13 12.55 -0.23
CA PHE A 99 5.53 11.94 -1.48
C PHE A 99 4.83 10.59 -1.70
N SER A 100 4.64 10.22 -2.95
CA SER A 100 4.26 8.86 -3.34
C SER A 100 5.21 8.29 -4.38
N VAL A 101 5.23 6.97 -4.49
CA VAL A 101 6.11 6.27 -5.44
C VAL A 101 5.29 5.42 -6.39
N SER A 102 5.56 5.56 -7.69
CA SER A 102 5.05 4.68 -8.75
C SER A 102 6.19 4.09 -9.58
N CYS A 103 5.88 3.12 -10.42
CA CYS A 103 6.78 2.59 -11.43
C CYS A 103 6.43 3.19 -12.79
N ASN A 104 7.40 3.84 -13.45
CA ASN A 104 7.28 4.28 -14.82
C ASN A 104 7.56 3.09 -15.76
N LEU A 105 6.55 2.62 -16.47
CA LEU A 105 6.70 1.52 -17.43
C LEU A 105 7.42 1.92 -18.69
N THR A 106 7.40 3.21 -19.06
CA THR A 106 8.04 3.73 -20.27
C THR A 106 9.55 3.69 -20.14
N THR A 107 10.08 4.06 -18.96
CA THR A 107 11.53 4.13 -18.69
C THR A 107 12.06 3.01 -17.80
N ALA A 108 11.17 2.16 -17.27
CA ALA A 108 11.49 1.10 -16.29
C ALA A 108 12.13 1.63 -15.00
N GLU A 109 11.74 2.82 -14.54
CA GLU A 109 12.31 3.51 -13.38
C GLU A 109 11.27 3.77 -12.28
N THR A 110 11.78 3.98 -11.07
CA THR A 110 10.97 4.48 -9.96
C THR A 110 10.68 5.97 -10.14
N LYS A 111 9.40 6.35 -10.17
CA LYS A 111 8.97 7.74 -10.15
C LYS A 111 8.56 8.15 -8.75
N VAL A 112 9.17 9.23 -8.26
CA VAL A 112 8.77 9.89 -7.01
C VAL A 112 7.91 11.10 -7.36
N HIS A 113 6.67 11.09 -6.88
CA HIS A 113 5.73 12.22 -7.03
C HIS A 113 5.83 13.11 -5.80
N ARG A 114 6.26 14.33 -5.97
CA ARG A 114 6.44 15.37 -4.93
C ARG A 114 5.75 16.67 -5.29
N ASP A 115 5.16 16.72 -6.48
CA ASP A 115 4.42 17.86 -7.02
C ASP A 115 3.27 17.37 -7.89
N GLY A 116 2.41 18.31 -8.31
CA GLY A 116 1.23 18.01 -9.11
C GLY A 116 0.00 17.59 -8.28
N PRO A 117 -1.08 17.14 -8.93
CA PRO A 117 -2.33 16.77 -8.28
C PRO A 117 -2.18 15.53 -7.40
N VAL A 118 -2.62 15.62 -6.13
CA VAL A 118 -2.52 14.51 -5.17
C VAL A 118 -3.23 13.27 -5.68
N TRP A 119 -4.46 13.42 -6.22
CA TRP A 119 -5.24 12.28 -6.72
C TRP A 119 -4.51 11.51 -7.82
N GLN A 120 -3.77 12.20 -8.69
CA GLN A 120 -3.06 11.58 -9.81
C GLN A 120 -1.81 10.81 -9.34
N ALA A 121 -1.04 11.41 -8.43
CA ALA A 121 0.11 10.78 -7.80
C ALA A 121 -0.27 9.52 -7.01
N VAL A 122 -1.38 9.60 -6.25
CA VAL A 122 -1.92 8.46 -5.50
C VAL A 122 -2.47 7.39 -6.46
N LEU A 123 -3.17 7.79 -7.53
CA LEU A 123 -3.69 6.85 -8.54
C LEU A 123 -2.56 6.07 -9.20
N ALA A 124 -1.51 6.76 -9.65
CA ALA A 124 -0.34 6.12 -10.25
C ALA A 124 0.30 5.09 -9.30
N SER A 125 0.45 5.46 -8.03
CA SER A 125 1.00 4.59 -6.99
C SER A 125 0.09 3.40 -6.63
N ASN A 126 -1.22 3.47 -6.91
CA ASN A 126 -2.22 2.46 -6.56
C ASN A 126 -2.82 1.76 -7.79
N SER A 127 -2.09 1.68 -8.89
CA SER A 127 -2.53 0.99 -10.13
C SER A 127 -1.74 -0.29 -10.36
N PRO A 128 -2.02 -1.40 -9.62
CA PRO A 128 -1.32 -2.67 -9.79
C PRO A 128 -1.48 -3.20 -11.22
N PRO A 129 -0.39 -3.61 -11.90
CA PRO A 129 -0.44 -4.15 -13.26
C PRO A 129 -1.44 -5.29 -13.38
N GLY A 130 -2.24 -5.28 -14.45
CA GLY A 130 -3.26 -6.30 -14.70
C GLY A 130 -4.52 -6.18 -13.85
N LEU A 131 -4.49 -5.51 -12.69
CA LEU A 131 -5.67 -5.25 -11.86
C LEU A 131 -6.33 -3.92 -12.23
N PHE A 132 -5.53 -2.85 -12.36
CA PHE A 132 -5.96 -1.53 -12.81
C PHE A 132 -5.24 -1.16 -14.10
N PRO A 133 -5.86 -0.34 -14.97
CA PRO A 133 -5.17 0.22 -16.12
C PRO A 133 -3.98 1.07 -15.69
N PRO A 134 -2.88 1.11 -16.48
CA PRO A 134 -1.81 2.07 -16.28
C PRO A 134 -2.33 3.52 -16.33
N VAL A 135 -1.73 4.39 -15.55
CA VAL A 135 -2.04 5.82 -15.52
C VAL A 135 -1.13 6.55 -16.50
N VAL A 136 -1.71 7.38 -17.35
CA VAL A 136 -0.94 8.22 -18.29
C VAL A 136 -0.71 9.59 -17.66
N ILE A 137 0.56 10.00 -17.53
CA ILE A 137 0.99 11.32 -17.08
C ILE A 137 2.10 11.76 -18.03
N ASP A 138 1.97 12.91 -18.67
CA ASP A 138 2.96 13.50 -19.57
C ASP A 138 3.46 12.53 -20.67
N ASN A 139 2.55 11.79 -21.29
CA ASN A 139 2.80 10.73 -22.29
C ASN A 139 3.60 9.51 -21.81
N GLU A 140 3.77 9.34 -20.51
CA GLU A 140 4.40 8.17 -19.91
C GLU A 140 3.37 7.31 -19.16
N LEU A 141 3.64 6.00 -19.05
CA LEU A 141 2.78 5.02 -18.42
C LEU A 141 3.28 4.72 -17.01
N TYR A 142 2.38 4.85 -16.02
CA TYR A 142 2.68 4.58 -14.62
C TYR A 142 1.82 3.46 -14.05
N VAL A 143 2.43 2.63 -13.24
CA VAL A 143 1.78 1.57 -12.46
C VAL A 143 2.23 1.63 -11.00
N ASP A 144 1.63 0.79 -10.16
CA ASP A 144 1.92 0.71 -8.73
C ASP A 144 3.43 0.58 -8.45
N GLY A 145 3.92 1.44 -7.57
CA GLY A 145 5.32 1.49 -7.18
C GLY A 145 5.83 0.24 -6.47
N GLY A 146 4.93 -0.61 -5.97
CA GLY A 146 5.29 -1.89 -5.36
C GLY A 146 6.06 -2.83 -6.29
N LEU A 147 6.03 -2.58 -7.60
CA LEU A 147 6.80 -3.33 -8.59
C LEU A 147 8.32 -3.14 -8.40
N LEU A 148 8.78 -1.92 -8.12
CA LEU A 148 10.19 -1.59 -7.97
C LEU A 148 10.57 -1.17 -6.54
N ASN A 149 9.74 -0.36 -5.88
CA ASN A 149 10.05 0.24 -4.58
C ASN A 149 8.82 0.21 -3.65
N GLY A 150 8.50 -0.96 -3.11
CA GLY A 150 7.35 -1.16 -2.23
C GLY A 150 7.52 -0.58 -0.81
N LEU A 151 8.72 -0.14 -0.43
CA LEU A 151 9.03 0.48 0.85
C LEU A 151 10.08 1.58 0.63
N PRO A 152 9.68 2.81 0.28
CA PRO A 152 10.56 3.86 -0.25
C PRO A 152 11.34 4.60 0.86
N ILE A 153 12.12 3.87 1.64
CA ILE A 153 13.01 4.42 2.68
C ILE A 153 14.10 5.28 2.05
N ASP A 154 14.63 4.87 0.91
CA ASP A 154 15.65 5.60 0.14
C ASP A 154 15.18 6.99 -0.27
N VAL A 155 13.91 7.11 -0.67
CA VAL A 155 13.30 8.41 -0.98
C VAL A 155 13.18 9.28 0.27
N MET A 156 12.68 8.72 1.38
CA MET A 156 12.58 9.46 2.64
C MET A 156 13.96 9.92 3.13
N MET A 157 14.99 9.08 3.00
CA MET A 157 16.35 9.46 3.40
C MET A 157 16.91 10.64 2.61
N GLN A 158 16.51 10.82 1.35
CA GLN A 158 16.89 11.97 0.52
C GLN A 158 16.16 13.25 0.95
N LEU A 159 14.96 13.11 1.54
CA LEU A 159 14.12 14.21 2.01
C LEU A 159 14.38 14.57 3.47
N ASN A 160 15.03 13.68 4.19
CA ASN A 160 15.23 13.82 5.62
C ASN A 160 16.42 14.74 5.91
N GLU A 161 16.15 15.93 6.35
CA GLU A 161 17.13 16.97 6.75
C GLU A 161 17.62 16.79 8.19
N GLY A 162 17.83 15.53 8.63
CA GLY A 162 18.32 15.20 9.98
C GLY A 162 17.25 14.79 10.99
N GLY A 163 16.00 14.65 10.55
CA GLY A 163 14.90 14.12 11.36
C GLY A 163 15.02 12.60 11.60
N ARG A 164 14.15 12.08 12.45
CA ARG A 164 14.06 10.65 12.76
C ARG A 164 13.32 9.88 11.67
N LEU A 165 13.83 8.72 11.30
CA LEU A 165 13.27 7.88 10.26
C LEU A 165 12.45 6.73 10.86
N ILE A 166 11.12 6.85 10.78
CA ILE A 166 10.17 5.84 11.22
C ILE A 166 9.63 5.08 9.99
N VAL A 167 9.65 3.76 10.06
CA VAL A 167 9.23 2.87 8.97
C VAL A 167 8.11 1.95 9.44
N SER A 168 6.99 1.94 8.72
CA SER A 168 5.90 0.99 8.92
C SER A 168 5.82 0.01 7.75
N ASP A 169 6.07 -1.28 8.02
CA ASP A 169 6.20 -2.34 7.04
C ASP A 169 5.20 -3.48 7.27
N VAL A 170 4.10 -3.48 6.52
CA VAL A 170 3.02 -4.46 6.63
C VAL A 170 3.27 -5.77 5.87
N ASN A 171 4.38 -5.86 5.15
CA ASN A 171 4.78 -7.06 4.41
C ASN A 171 5.97 -7.80 5.02
N ALA A 172 6.48 -7.37 6.18
CA ALA A 172 7.67 -7.95 6.80
C ALA A 172 7.53 -9.46 7.01
N ASN A 173 6.36 -9.92 7.44
CA ASN A 173 6.06 -11.30 7.81
C ASN A 173 5.05 -11.96 6.84
N ALA A 174 4.91 -11.42 5.62
CA ALA A 174 3.96 -11.97 4.65
C ALA A 174 4.53 -13.24 4.00
N THR A 175 3.84 -14.35 4.19
CA THR A 175 4.09 -15.63 3.52
C THR A 175 2.92 -15.96 2.60
N MET A 176 3.16 -16.83 1.64
CA MET A 176 2.13 -17.46 0.82
C MET A 176 2.19 -18.95 1.05
N ALA A 177 1.05 -19.57 1.31
CA ALA A 177 0.98 -21.03 1.44
C ALA A 177 1.34 -21.68 0.11
N ALA A 178 2.00 -22.84 0.15
CA ALA A 178 2.17 -23.68 -1.03
C ALA A 178 0.80 -24.20 -1.46
N ALA A 179 0.56 -24.22 -2.76
CA ALA A 179 -0.60 -24.86 -3.36
C ALA A 179 -0.29 -26.35 -3.63
N GLU A 180 -1.33 -27.14 -3.83
CA GLU A 180 -1.17 -28.51 -4.35
C GLU A 180 -0.59 -28.47 -5.77
N CYS A 181 0.30 -29.43 -6.07
CA CYS A 181 0.91 -29.53 -7.39
C CYS A 181 -0.12 -30.07 -8.39
N HIS A 182 -0.28 -29.39 -9.52
CA HIS A 182 -1.05 -29.85 -10.66
C HIS A 182 -0.08 -30.05 -11.83
N GLU A 183 0.20 -31.31 -12.18
CA GLU A 183 1.21 -31.69 -13.18
C GLU A 183 0.86 -31.19 -14.59
N ASP A 184 -0.43 -31.16 -14.94
CA ASP A 184 -0.91 -30.81 -16.28
C ASP A 184 -1.30 -29.32 -16.47
N GLY A 185 -0.99 -28.47 -15.49
CA GLY A 185 -1.45 -27.08 -15.49
C GLY A 185 -2.93 -26.94 -15.09
N LEU A 186 -3.41 -25.70 -14.93
CA LEU A 186 -4.78 -25.40 -14.52
C LEU A 186 -5.46 -24.47 -15.53
N SER A 187 -6.58 -24.94 -16.09
CA SER A 187 -7.48 -24.09 -16.85
C SER A 187 -8.36 -23.27 -15.92
N GLY A 188 -8.56 -21.97 -16.24
CA GLY A 188 -9.49 -21.11 -15.50
C GLY A 188 -10.92 -21.67 -15.51
N TRP A 189 -11.33 -22.38 -16.56
CA TRP A 189 -12.62 -23.06 -16.63
C TRP A 189 -12.70 -24.26 -15.69
N GLU A 190 -11.64 -25.02 -15.53
CA GLU A 190 -11.56 -26.12 -14.56
C GLU A 190 -11.67 -25.60 -13.12
N VAL A 191 -10.95 -24.52 -12.79
CA VAL A 191 -11.05 -23.88 -11.48
C VAL A 191 -12.47 -23.38 -11.20
N ALA A 192 -13.11 -22.76 -12.21
CA ALA A 192 -14.48 -22.27 -12.08
C ALA A 192 -15.49 -23.44 -11.91
N TRP A 193 -15.31 -24.51 -12.67
CA TRP A 193 -16.15 -25.71 -12.59
C TRP A 193 -16.04 -26.39 -11.23
N ARG A 194 -14.83 -26.65 -10.74
CA ARG A 194 -14.62 -27.26 -9.42
C ARG A 194 -15.19 -26.39 -8.30
N LYS A 195 -15.07 -25.07 -8.40
CA LYS A 195 -15.65 -24.13 -7.43
C LYS A 195 -17.17 -24.11 -7.42
N ALA A 196 -17.80 -24.35 -8.57
CA ALA A 196 -19.26 -24.38 -8.73
C ALA A 196 -19.88 -25.76 -8.39
N ASN A 197 -19.10 -26.83 -8.41
CA ASN A 197 -19.55 -28.20 -8.16
C ASN A 197 -19.32 -28.60 -6.69
N PRO A 198 -20.41 -28.78 -5.88
CA PRO A 198 -20.28 -29.13 -4.47
C PRO A 198 -19.71 -30.55 -4.20
N PHE A 199 -19.57 -31.37 -5.24
CA PHE A 199 -19.04 -32.75 -5.14
C PHE A 199 -17.54 -32.82 -5.48
N LEU A 200 -16.90 -31.72 -5.81
CA LEU A 200 -15.48 -31.65 -6.12
C LEU A 200 -14.77 -30.75 -5.12
N ASP A 201 -13.57 -31.15 -4.74
CA ASP A 201 -12.72 -30.30 -3.89
C ASP A 201 -12.28 -29.05 -4.68
N PRO A 202 -12.39 -27.86 -4.05
CA PRO A 202 -11.93 -26.63 -4.67
C PRO A 202 -10.42 -26.68 -4.86
N VAL A 203 -9.95 -26.15 -5.98
CA VAL A 203 -8.50 -26.07 -6.25
C VAL A 203 -7.86 -25.14 -5.21
N ALA A 204 -6.88 -25.67 -4.46
CA ALA A 204 -6.10 -24.92 -3.48
C ALA A 204 -5.03 -24.06 -4.18
N MET A 205 -5.45 -23.08 -5.00
CA MET A 205 -4.57 -22.19 -5.74
C MET A 205 -4.88 -20.73 -5.40
N PRO A 206 -3.85 -19.88 -5.16
CA PRO A 206 -4.04 -18.45 -4.96
C PRO A 206 -4.72 -17.80 -6.17
N GLY A 207 -5.65 -16.88 -5.92
CA GLY A 207 -6.29 -16.12 -6.98
C GLY A 207 -5.33 -15.16 -7.70
N ILE A 208 -5.67 -14.79 -8.97
CA ILE A 208 -4.84 -13.91 -9.80
C ILE A 208 -4.42 -12.60 -9.09
N ARG A 209 -5.32 -12.01 -8.30
CA ARG A 209 -5.02 -10.79 -7.52
C ARG A 209 -3.94 -11.03 -6.47
N GLU A 210 -3.98 -12.18 -5.84
CA GLU A 210 -3.01 -12.56 -4.81
C GLU A 210 -1.64 -12.86 -5.42
N ILE A 211 -1.62 -13.57 -6.55
CA ILE A 211 -0.40 -13.87 -7.31
C ILE A 211 0.26 -12.56 -7.76
N ILE A 212 -0.50 -11.65 -8.40
CA ILE A 212 0.02 -10.35 -8.84
C ILE A 212 0.58 -9.57 -7.65
N GLY A 213 -0.19 -9.42 -6.57
CA GLY A 213 0.26 -8.70 -5.38
C GLY A 213 1.52 -9.30 -4.76
N ARG A 214 1.61 -10.63 -4.72
CA ARG A 214 2.81 -11.31 -4.20
C ARG A 214 4.02 -11.14 -5.11
N SER A 215 3.83 -11.24 -6.42
CA SER A 215 4.90 -11.03 -7.41
C SER A 215 5.48 -9.62 -7.31
N MET A 216 4.64 -8.60 -7.16
CA MET A 216 5.07 -7.22 -6.93
C MET A 216 5.84 -7.08 -5.60
N ALA A 217 5.35 -7.68 -4.52
CA ALA A 217 6.05 -7.65 -3.24
C ALA A 217 7.44 -8.31 -3.33
N ILE A 218 7.58 -9.40 -4.09
CA ILE A 218 8.86 -10.08 -4.33
C ILE A 218 9.80 -9.21 -5.17
N GLY A 219 9.31 -8.55 -6.22
CA GLY A 219 10.10 -7.65 -7.06
C GLY A 219 10.82 -6.57 -6.27
N SER A 220 10.17 -6.01 -5.26
CA SER A 220 10.76 -4.99 -4.38
C SER A 220 11.63 -5.53 -3.24
N LEU A 221 11.67 -6.86 -3.00
CA LEU A 221 12.38 -7.44 -1.85
C LEU A 221 13.89 -7.18 -1.86
N ALA A 222 14.53 -7.22 -3.03
CA ALA A 222 15.97 -7.01 -3.14
C ALA A 222 16.35 -5.57 -2.72
N GLN A 223 15.60 -4.58 -3.22
CA GLN A 223 15.76 -3.18 -2.83
C GLN A 223 15.46 -2.98 -1.35
N ARG A 224 14.35 -3.55 -0.86
CA ARG A 224 13.94 -3.51 0.53
C ARG A 224 15.03 -4.05 1.47
N LYS A 225 15.65 -5.21 1.17
CA LYS A 225 16.76 -5.76 1.94
C LYS A 225 17.97 -4.83 1.97
N LYS A 226 18.30 -4.20 0.83
CA LYS A 226 19.40 -3.24 0.71
C LYS A 226 19.13 -1.99 1.57
N VAL A 227 17.90 -1.48 1.55
CA VAL A 227 17.52 -0.26 2.24
C VAL A 227 17.34 -0.50 3.74
N LEU A 228 16.79 -1.64 4.16
CA LEU A 228 16.66 -2.01 5.58
C LEU A 228 18.00 -2.26 6.30
N ARG A 229 19.10 -2.43 5.57
CA ARG A 229 20.46 -2.43 6.16
C ARG A 229 20.92 -1.03 6.55
N ARG A 230 20.27 0.02 6.05
CA ARG A 230 20.54 1.40 6.45
C ARG A 230 19.90 1.68 7.81
N LYS A 231 20.48 2.59 8.56
CA LYS A 231 20.01 2.94 9.91
C LYS A 231 18.62 3.58 9.82
N THR A 232 17.61 2.87 10.31
CA THR A 232 16.27 3.41 10.60
C THR A 232 16.17 3.59 12.10
N ASP A 233 15.56 4.69 12.55
CA ASP A 233 15.45 4.98 13.97
C ASP A 233 14.40 4.10 14.66
N LEU A 234 13.27 3.87 13.97
CA LEU A 234 12.20 3.00 14.44
C LEU A 234 11.61 2.20 13.27
N LYS A 235 11.59 0.87 13.42
CA LYS A 235 10.96 -0.02 12.45
C LYS A 235 9.79 -0.76 13.08
N LEU A 236 8.61 -0.54 12.55
CA LEU A 236 7.34 -1.11 12.99
C LEU A 236 6.85 -2.14 11.96
N CYS A 237 6.61 -3.36 12.41
CA CYS A 237 6.19 -4.48 11.56
C CYS A 237 4.89 -5.11 12.11
N PRO A 238 3.72 -4.47 11.91
CA PRO A 238 2.45 -5.03 12.37
C PRO A 238 2.26 -6.47 11.87
N PRO A 239 1.77 -7.41 12.72
CA PRO A 239 1.64 -8.83 12.38
C PRO A 239 0.38 -9.10 11.54
N VAL A 240 0.28 -8.45 10.39
CA VAL A 240 -0.87 -8.53 9.46
C VAL A 240 -0.61 -9.40 8.24
N GLY A 241 0.50 -10.12 8.21
CA GLY A 241 0.90 -10.98 7.08
C GLY A 241 -0.12 -12.08 6.72
N GLY A 242 -0.92 -12.55 7.69
CA GLY A 242 -1.98 -13.54 7.46
C GLY A 242 -3.25 -12.99 6.80
N PHE A 243 -3.41 -11.67 6.65
CA PHE A 243 -4.55 -11.10 5.94
C PHE A 243 -4.29 -11.07 4.43
N PRO A 244 -5.31 -11.41 3.60
CA PRO A 244 -5.18 -11.30 2.15
C PRO A 244 -5.08 -9.82 1.74
N MET A 245 -4.36 -9.55 0.65
CA MET A 245 -4.16 -8.17 0.16
C MET A 245 -5.46 -7.49 -0.32
N HIS A 246 -6.53 -8.24 -0.54
CA HIS A 246 -7.86 -7.75 -0.93
C HIS A 246 -8.89 -7.80 0.21
N GLY A 247 -8.46 -8.03 1.43
CA GLY A 247 -9.31 -8.19 2.63
C GLY A 247 -9.83 -6.87 3.25
N HIS A 248 -10.16 -5.85 2.45
CA HIS A 248 -10.56 -4.51 2.91
C HIS A 248 -11.76 -4.49 3.88
N LYS A 249 -12.65 -5.50 3.85
CA LYS A 249 -13.77 -5.63 4.82
C LYS A 249 -13.29 -5.75 6.28
N LYS A 250 -12.03 -6.13 6.50
CA LYS A 250 -11.38 -6.23 7.81
C LYS A 250 -10.54 -4.99 8.15
N GLY A 251 -10.74 -3.86 7.45
CA GLY A 251 -9.92 -2.66 7.58
C GLY A 251 -9.81 -2.16 9.03
N VAL A 252 -10.92 -2.07 9.77
CA VAL A 252 -10.91 -1.67 11.19
C VAL A 252 -10.07 -2.65 12.01
N GLN A 253 -10.31 -3.96 11.89
CA GLN A 253 -9.54 -4.98 12.60
C GLN A 253 -8.04 -4.89 12.31
N ILE A 254 -7.67 -4.67 11.05
CA ILE A 254 -6.25 -4.54 10.64
C ILE A 254 -5.64 -3.27 11.22
N SER A 255 -6.39 -2.16 11.25
CA SER A 255 -5.96 -0.91 11.89
C SER A 255 -5.72 -1.10 13.39
N ASP A 256 -6.64 -1.77 14.11
CA ASP A 256 -6.49 -2.05 15.53
C ASP A 256 -5.27 -2.92 15.82
N ILE A 257 -4.99 -3.93 14.99
CA ILE A 257 -3.76 -4.73 15.10
C ILE A 257 -2.53 -3.83 14.94
N GLY A 258 -2.54 -2.91 13.95
CA GLY A 258 -1.47 -1.93 13.76
C GLY A 258 -1.21 -1.11 15.02
N TYR A 259 -2.26 -0.59 15.63
CA TYR A 259 -2.19 0.20 16.86
C TYR A 259 -1.67 -0.63 18.04
N ILE A 260 -2.34 -1.75 18.36
CA ILE A 260 -2.04 -2.58 19.54
C ILE A 260 -0.61 -3.12 19.49
N SER A 261 -0.15 -3.55 18.31
CA SER A 261 1.16 -4.17 18.16
C SER A 261 2.32 -3.18 18.18
N THR A 262 2.08 -1.87 18.02
CA THR A 262 3.18 -0.90 17.87
C THR A 262 3.21 0.20 18.93
N ARG A 263 2.10 0.43 19.66
CA ARG A 263 2.00 1.53 20.61
C ARG A 263 3.08 1.52 21.69
N ASN A 264 3.39 0.36 22.26
CA ASN A 264 4.39 0.27 23.33
C ASN A 264 5.81 0.52 22.79
N ASP A 265 6.15 -0.06 21.63
CA ASP A 265 7.44 0.17 20.98
C ASP A 265 7.65 1.65 20.65
N ILE A 266 6.60 2.34 20.22
CA ILE A 266 6.62 3.78 19.92
C ILE A 266 6.84 4.60 21.20
N VAL A 267 6.07 4.35 22.26
CA VAL A 267 6.20 5.05 23.54
C VAL A 267 7.60 4.87 24.13
N ASP A 268 8.09 3.63 24.17
CA ASP A 268 9.40 3.31 24.71
C ASP A 268 10.54 3.92 23.87
N TRP A 269 10.37 3.92 22.55
CA TRP A 269 11.33 4.56 21.66
C TRP A 269 11.34 6.09 21.86
N TRP A 270 10.16 6.71 21.90
CA TRP A 270 10.05 8.17 22.02
C TRP A 270 10.56 8.70 23.37
N ALA A 271 10.26 7.99 24.46
CA ALA A 271 10.80 8.33 25.78
C ALA A 271 12.33 8.39 25.80
N ARG A 272 13.02 7.48 25.08
CA ARG A 272 14.48 7.48 24.96
C ARG A 272 15.03 8.66 24.14
N GLN A 273 14.21 9.26 23.24
CA GLN A 273 14.64 10.41 22.44
C GLN A 273 14.49 11.74 23.19
N THR A 274 13.59 11.81 24.17
CA THR A 274 13.31 13.05 24.94
C THR A 274 14.19 13.22 26.18
N ILE A 275 14.98 12.21 26.55
CA ILE A 275 15.90 12.24 27.70
C ILE A 275 17.30 12.72 27.29
N THR A 276 17.59 12.82 25.99
CA THR A 276 18.86 13.35 25.44
C THR A 276 18.71 14.78 24.97
#